data_03cd3c2e1a040e1e8805735762f68937
#
_entry.id   03cd3c2e1a040e1e8805735762f68937
#
_cell.length_a   1.000
_cell.length_b   1.000
_cell.length_c   1.000
_cell.angle_alpha   90.00
_cell.angle_beta   90.00
_cell.angle_gamma   90.00
#
_symmetry.space_group_name_H-M   'P 1'
#
loop_
_entity.id
_entity.type
_entity.pdbx_description
1 polymer ?
#
loop_
_entity_poly.entity_id
_entity_poly.type
_entity_poly.pdbx_seq_one_letter_code
_entity_poly.pdbx_strand_id
1 'polypeptide(L)'
;MKKITAVLGLVVALAGCGAPRGGGYPAEFQKAAAATPGADLSQGDGEAAVARFREFFQKVTTESVREKTPGLYAENVWFNDTLKTLRGRAAVEAYFLKTMDHVDSFQTQVDDVARSGGNFYVRWTMDVRFKGAKEPVRTIGVTLLRFDRDGRAVLHQDFWDPAAGFYEHMPVLGGVMRWIKSKI
;
A
#
# COMPACT_ATOMS: atom_id res chain seq x y z
N MET A 1 -26.97 -41.86 -6.24
CA MET A 1 -25.57 -41.89 -6.66
C MET A 1 -25.35 -40.97 -7.85
N LYS A 2 -25.36 -39.64 -7.70
CA LYS A 2 -25.07 -38.67 -8.81
C LYS A 2 -24.85 -37.25 -8.22
N LYS A 3 -23.83 -37.02 -7.36
CA LYS A 3 -23.45 -35.67 -6.86
C LYS A 3 -21.97 -35.47 -6.55
N ILE A 4 -21.06 -36.34 -7.00
CA ILE A 4 -19.62 -36.24 -6.66
C ILE A 4 -18.77 -35.74 -7.84
N THR A 5 -19.29 -35.66 -9.06
CA THR A 5 -18.48 -35.38 -10.27
C THR A 5 -18.26 -33.87 -10.56
N ALA A 6 -18.98 -32.97 -9.91
CA ALA A 6 -18.89 -31.52 -10.20
C ALA A 6 -17.82 -30.77 -9.42
N VAL A 7 -17.27 -31.36 -8.34
CA VAL A 7 -16.29 -30.67 -7.48
C VAL A 7 -14.85 -30.84 -7.99
N LEU A 8 -14.58 -31.90 -8.74
CA LEU A 8 -13.24 -32.22 -9.24
C LEU A 8 -12.80 -31.31 -10.42
N GLY A 9 -13.76 -30.75 -11.17
CA GLY A 9 -13.45 -29.91 -12.34
C GLY A 9 -12.94 -28.50 -12.01
N LEU A 10 -13.23 -27.96 -10.82
CA LEU A 10 -12.86 -26.60 -10.44
C LEU A 10 -11.43 -26.51 -9.87
N VAL A 11 -10.94 -27.61 -9.31
CA VAL A 11 -9.57 -27.64 -8.72
C VAL A 11 -8.49 -27.70 -9.81
N VAL A 12 -8.80 -28.26 -10.98
CA VAL A 12 -7.85 -28.40 -12.09
C VAL A 12 -7.61 -27.06 -12.81
N ALA A 13 -8.59 -26.13 -12.80
CA ALA A 13 -8.45 -24.82 -13.44
C ALA A 13 -7.53 -23.84 -12.68
N LEU A 14 -7.25 -24.08 -11.39
CA LEU A 14 -6.33 -23.24 -10.59
C LEU A 14 -4.86 -23.68 -10.72
N ALA A 15 -4.59 -24.87 -11.24
CA ALA A 15 -3.23 -25.37 -11.44
C ALA A 15 -2.51 -24.76 -12.67
N GLY A 16 -3.21 -23.92 -13.46
CA GLY A 16 -2.67 -23.27 -14.66
C GLY A 16 -2.09 -21.86 -14.46
N CYS A 17 -2.14 -21.29 -13.26
CA CYS A 17 -1.47 -20.01 -12.98
C CYS A 17 0.02 -20.29 -12.79
N GLY A 18 0.79 -20.30 -13.89
CA GLY A 18 2.25 -20.33 -13.85
C GLY A 18 2.78 -19.19 -12.97
N ALA A 19 3.79 -19.47 -12.17
CA ALA A 19 4.48 -18.45 -11.39
C ALA A 19 4.86 -17.25 -12.28
N PRO A 20 4.75 -16.00 -11.81
CA PRO A 20 5.13 -14.83 -12.59
C PRO A 20 6.57 -14.98 -13.09
N ARG A 21 6.79 -14.87 -14.40
CA ARG A 21 8.12 -14.87 -14.97
C ARG A 21 8.87 -13.65 -14.46
N GLY A 22 10.03 -13.82 -13.80
CA GLY A 22 10.88 -12.71 -13.33
C GLY A 22 10.91 -12.51 -11.82
N GLY A 23 10.54 -13.49 -10.98
CA GLY A 23 10.66 -13.42 -9.53
C GLY A 23 9.51 -12.67 -8.82
N GLY A 24 8.63 -12.02 -9.56
CA GLY A 24 7.46 -11.33 -9.02
C GLY A 24 7.81 -10.19 -8.04
N TYR A 25 6.81 -9.79 -7.25
CA TYR A 25 6.91 -8.71 -6.25
C TYR A 25 8.11 -8.81 -5.29
N PRO A 26 8.48 -9.99 -4.72
CA PRO A 26 9.63 -10.04 -3.81
C PRO A 26 10.95 -9.63 -4.46
N ALA A 27 11.21 -10.04 -5.70
CA ALA A 27 12.42 -9.68 -6.42
C ALA A 27 12.44 -8.18 -6.80
N GLU A 28 11.31 -7.60 -7.17
CA GLU A 28 11.19 -6.17 -7.44
C GLU A 28 11.47 -5.33 -6.19
N PHE A 29 10.89 -5.72 -5.05
CA PHE A 29 11.16 -5.07 -3.78
C PHE A 29 12.63 -5.17 -3.38
N GLN A 30 13.25 -6.37 -3.44
CA GLN A 30 14.66 -6.55 -3.10
C GLN A 30 15.57 -5.68 -3.97
N LYS A 31 15.30 -5.62 -5.28
CA LYS A 31 16.03 -4.74 -6.21
C LYS A 31 15.87 -3.27 -5.87
N ALA A 32 14.64 -2.83 -5.57
CA ALA A 32 14.36 -1.46 -5.17
C ALA A 32 15.06 -1.12 -3.85
N ALA A 33 14.95 -2.00 -2.84
CA ALA A 33 15.58 -1.80 -1.54
C ALA A 33 17.11 -1.74 -1.61
N ALA A 34 17.73 -2.50 -2.52
CA ALA A 34 19.18 -2.41 -2.78
C ALA A 34 19.57 -1.11 -3.48
N ALA A 35 18.72 -0.60 -4.38
CA ALA A 35 18.99 0.61 -5.17
C ALA A 35 18.66 1.91 -4.44
N THR A 36 17.89 1.87 -3.33
CA THR A 36 17.46 3.05 -2.55
C THR A 36 17.90 2.94 -1.10
N PRO A 37 19.21 3.04 -0.79
CA PRO A 37 19.65 3.10 0.60
C PRO A 37 19.05 4.35 1.26
N GLY A 38 18.53 4.21 2.48
CA GLY A 38 18.11 5.35 3.27
C GLY A 38 19.31 6.17 3.75
N ALA A 39 19.14 7.47 3.88
CA ALA A 39 20.12 8.31 4.54
C ALA A 39 20.20 7.96 6.04
N ASP A 40 21.38 8.10 6.61
CA ASP A 40 21.55 8.04 8.06
C ASP A 40 21.16 9.40 8.65
N LEU A 41 19.87 9.57 8.92
CA LEU A 41 19.33 10.79 9.51
C LEU A 41 19.61 10.83 11.01
N SER A 42 19.81 12.02 11.56
CA SER A 42 19.73 12.23 13.00
C SER A 42 18.36 11.79 13.54
N GLN A 43 18.23 11.62 14.84
CA GLN A 43 16.94 11.29 15.44
C GLN A 43 15.89 12.37 15.11
N GLY A 44 16.22 13.65 15.29
CA GLY A 44 15.30 14.76 15.03
C GLY A 44 14.89 14.87 13.56
N ASP A 45 15.83 14.69 12.61
CA ASP A 45 15.51 14.72 11.18
C ASP A 45 14.62 13.55 10.78
N GLY A 46 14.87 12.36 11.34
CA GLY A 46 14.03 11.19 11.14
C GLY A 46 12.61 11.38 11.69
N GLU A 47 12.48 11.95 12.89
CA GLU A 47 11.18 12.29 13.48
C GLU A 47 10.43 13.33 12.65
N ALA A 48 11.12 14.36 12.14
CA ALA A 48 10.54 15.37 11.25
C ALA A 48 10.07 14.77 9.91
N ALA A 49 10.83 13.82 9.34
CA ALA A 49 10.44 13.10 8.12
C ALA A 49 9.17 12.26 8.33
N VAL A 50 9.10 11.53 9.45
CA VAL A 50 7.90 10.76 9.82
C VAL A 50 6.72 11.67 10.13
N ALA A 51 6.95 12.86 10.73
CA ALA A 51 5.89 13.81 10.99
C ALA A 51 5.23 14.31 9.69
N ARG A 52 6.02 14.57 8.62
CA ARG A 52 5.48 14.91 7.30
C ARG A 52 4.63 13.78 6.71
N PHE A 53 5.08 12.52 6.85
CA PHE A 53 4.28 11.36 6.46
C PHE A 53 2.95 11.31 7.22
N ARG A 54 2.99 11.43 8.56
CA ARG A 54 1.80 11.44 9.41
C ARG A 54 0.83 12.55 9.00
N GLU A 55 1.32 13.76 8.82
CA GLU A 55 0.50 14.92 8.44
C GLU A 55 -0.18 14.72 7.07
N PHE A 56 0.55 14.19 6.07
CA PHE A 56 -0.03 13.91 4.76
C PHE A 56 -1.16 12.89 4.84
N PHE A 57 -0.92 11.75 5.51
CA PHE A 57 -1.86 10.64 5.54
C PHE A 57 -2.99 10.81 6.57
N GLN A 58 -2.84 11.73 7.55
CA GLN A 58 -3.91 11.99 8.52
C GLN A 58 -5.23 12.37 7.84
N LYS A 59 -5.18 13.10 6.73
CA LYS A 59 -6.33 13.40 5.89
C LYS A 59 -5.85 13.68 4.47
N VAL A 60 -6.05 12.71 3.58
CA VAL A 60 -5.69 12.87 2.18
C VAL A 60 -6.83 13.54 1.42
N THR A 61 -6.52 14.62 0.70
CA THR A 61 -7.42 15.37 -0.18
C THR A 61 -6.71 15.71 -1.48
N THR A 62 -7.45 16.04 -2.52
CA THR A 62 -6.88 16.51 -3.80
C THR A 62 -5.90 17.67 -3.59
N GLU A 63 -6.23 18.60 -2.69
CA GLU A 63 -5.40 19.75 -2.35
C GLU A 63 -4.12 19.32 -1.64
N SER A 64 -4.24 18.52 -0.54
CA SER A 64 -3.06 18.04 0.20
C SER A 64 -2.13 17.19 -0.65
N VAL A 65 -2.66 16.42 -1.62
CA VAL A 65 -1.84 15.66 -2.58
C VAL A 65 -0.96 16.60 -3.41
N ARG A 66 -1.54 17.65 -3.98
CA ARG A 66 -0.79 18.62 -4.81
C ARG A 66 0.25 19.41 -4.01
N GLU A 67 -0.12 19.85 -2.81
CA GLU A 67 0.73 20.71 -1.98
C GLU A 67 1.85 19.95 -1.28
N LYS A 68 1.55 18.76 -0.75
CA LYS A 68 2.45 18.06 0.18
C LYS A 68 3.28 16.96 -0.47
N THR A 69 2.85 16.38 -1.60
CA THR A 69 3.61 15.33 -2.30
C THR A 69 5.05 15.76 -2.64
N PRO A 70 5.33 17.00 -3.08
CA PRO A 70 6.71 17.44 -3.34
C PRO A 70 7.63 17.46 -2.13
N GLY A 71 7.10 17.71 -0.94
CA GLY A 71 7.86 17.70 0.32
C GLY A 71 7.99 16.32 0.95
N LEU A 72 7.09 15.39 0.59
CA LEU A 72 7.04 14.05 1.16
C LEU A 72 7.87 13.05 0.36
N TYR A 73 7.87 13.11 -0.97
CA TYR A 73 8.50 12.13 -1.85
C TYR A 73 9.66 12.76 -2.66
N ALA A 74 10.77 12.04 -2.74
CA ALA A 74 11.86 12.35 -3.66
C ALA A 74 11.40 12.17 -5.12
N GLU A 75 12.07 12.85 -6.07
CA GLU A 75 11.70 12.75 -7.48
C GLU A 75 11.76 11.32 -8.04
N ASN A 76 12.72 10.53 -7.56
CA ASN A 76 12.98 9.16 -7.99
C ASN A 76 12.42 8.11 -7.04
N VAL A 77 11.44 8.44 -6.19
CA VAL A 77 10.87 7.51 -5.21
C VAL A 77 10.44 6.19 -5.86
N TRP A 78 10.72 5.08 -5.18
CA TRP A 78 10.08 3.80 -5.41
C TRP A 78 8.93 3.64 -4.41
N PHE A 79 7.72 3.42 -4.93
CA PHE A 79 6.49 3.33 -4.16
C PHE A 79 5.77 2.03 -4.49
N ASN A 80 5.31 1.32 -3.45
CA ASN A 80 4.42 0.19 -3.59
C ASN A 80 3.44 0.15 -2.40
N ASP A 81 2.15 0.17 -2.71
CA ASP A 81 1.06 0.08 -1.73
C ASP A 81 0.36 -1.28 -1.72
N THR A 82 1.00 -2.33 -2.25
CA THR A 82 0.46 -3.68 -2.52
C THR A 82 -0.48 -3.76 -3.72
N LEU A 83 -1.17 -2.68 -4.09
CA LEU A 83 -2.06 -2.61 -5.26
C LEU A 83 -1.29 -2.16 -6.51
N LYS A 84 -0.30 -1.28 -6.33
CA LYS A 84 0.49 -0.68 -7.41
C LYS A 84 1.96 -0.53 -7.03
N THR A 85 2.83 -0.79 -8.01
CA THR A 85 4.24 -0.37 -7.96
C THR A 85 4.42 0.84 -8.87
N LEU A 86 4.96 1.93 -8.34
CA LEU A 86 5.18 3.19 -9.06
C LEU A 86 6.62 3.65 -8.90
N ARG A 87 7.11 4.41 -9.88
CA ARG A 87 8.43 5.02 -9.84
C ARG A 87 8.32 6.50 -10.17
N GLY A 88 8.90 7.31 -9.31
CA GLY A 88 8.91 8.76 -9.41
C GLY A 88 7.69 9.44 -8.79
N ARG A 89 7.96 10.61 -8.20
CA ARG A 89 6.98 11.42 -7.48
C ARG A 89 5.76 11.79 -8.31
N ALA A 90 5.93 12.17 -9.57
CA ALA A 90 4.82 12.52 -10.44
C ALA A 90 3.82 11.37 -10.64
N ALA A 91 4.33 10.12 -10.74
CA ALA A 91 3.47 8.95 -10.85
C ALA A 91 2.70 8.68 -9.55
N VAL A 92 3.33 8.89 -8.38
CA VAL A 92 2.69 8.76 -7.06
C VAL A 92 1.61 9.83 -6.88
N GLU A 93 1.90 11.08 -7.23
CA GLU A 93 0.92 12.19 -7.18
C GLU A 93 -0.29 11.89 -8.06
N ALA A 94 -0.06 11.53 -9.32
CA ALA A 94 -1.16 11.19 -10.25
C ALA A 94 -2.00 10.00 -9.72
N TYR A 95 -1.37 9.02 -9.10
CA TYR A 95 -2.06 7.89 -8.48
C TYR A 95 -2.96 8.32 -7.32
N PHE A 96 -2.46 9.14 -6.39
CA PHE A 96 -3.27 9.66 -5.29
C PHE A 96 -4.41 10.57 -5.78
N LEU A 97 -4.16 11.45 -6.76
CA LEU A 97 -5.22 12.28 -7.37
C LEU A 97 -6.33 11.40 -7.95
N LYS A 98 -5.96 10.36 -8.69
CA LYS A 98 -6.94 9.40 -9.22
C LYS A 98 -7.67 8.64 -8.11
N THR A 99 -7.01 8.32 -7.00
CA THR A 99 -7.65 7.67 -5.85
C THR A 99 -8.73 8.57 -5.26
N MET A 100 -8.48 9.89 -5.16
CA MET A 100 -9.49 10.86 -4.67
C MET A 100 -10.76 10.90 -5.52
N ASP A 101 -10.69 10.54 -6.80
CA ASP A 101 -11.89 10.43 -7.65
C ASP A 101 -12.82 9.28 -7.25
N HIS A 102 -12.34 8.31 -6.45
CA HIS A 102 -13.06 7.08 -6.09
C HIS A 102 -13.43 6.98 -4.61
N VAL A 103 -12.99 7.93 -3.78
CA VAL A 103 -13.25 7.92 -2.34
C VAL A 103 -13.94 9.20 -1.88
N ASP A 104 -14.75 9.09 -0.82
CA ASP A 104 -15.33 10.23 -0.10
C ASP A 104 -14.42 10.68 1.05
N SER A 105 -13.66 9.75 1.62
CA SER A 105 -12.66 10.06 2.66
C SER A 105 -11.53 9.04 2.64
N PHE A 106 -10.33 9.53 2.96
CA PHE A 106 -9.12 8.74 3.14
C PHE A 106 -8.33 9.34 4.31
N GLN A 107 -8.22 8.60 5.40
CA GLN A 107 -7.52 9.02 6.61
C GLN A 107 -6.70 7.85 7.15
N THR A 108 -5.53 8.18 7.70
CA THR A 108 -4.65 7.20 8.33
C THR A 108 -4.16 7.75 9.66
N GLN A 109 -4.31 6.97 10.71
CA GLN A 109 -3.71 7.22 12.01
C GLN A 109 -2.41 6.44 12.12
N VAL A 110 -1.31 7.14 12.40
CA VAL A 110 -0.04 6.49 12.74
C VAL A 110 -0.08 6.10 14.21
N ASP A 111 -0.01 4.79 14.45
CA ASP A 111 -0.13 4.20 15.80
C ASP A 111 1.22 4.02 16.47
N ASP A 112 2.27 3.67 15.68
CA ASP A 112 3.61 3.37 16.21
C ASP A 112 4.68 3.54 15.13
N VAL A 113 5.92 3.80 15.56
CA VAL A 113 7.08 3.96 14.67
C VAL A 113 8.28 3.26 15.27
N ALA A 114 8.88 2.35 14.51
CA ALA A 114 10.15 1.72 14.84
C ALA A 114 11.22 2.09 13.81
N ARG A 115 12.46 2.29 14.25
CA ARG A 115 13.60 2.56 13.39
C ARG A 115 14.64 1.45 13.49
N SER A 116 15.19 1.06 12.34
CA SER A 116 16.34 0.15 12.24
C SER A 116 17.30 0.66 11.16
N GLY A 117 18.39 1.30 11.58
CA GLY A 117 19.29 2.00 10.66
C GLY A 117 18.55 3.08 9.86
N GLY A 118 18.65 3.04 8.53
CA GLY A 118 17.93 3.93 7.62
C GLY A 118 16.47 3.53 7.33
N ASN A 119 15.97 2.47 7.97
CA ASN A 119 14.58 2.00 7.78
C ASN A 119 13.68 2.55 8.88
N PHE A 120 12.52 3.08 8.49
CA PHE A 120 11.45 3.49 9.39
C PHE A 120 10.22 2.64 9.11
N TYR A 121 9.73 1.92 10.11
CA TYR A 121 8.54 1.08 10.07
C TYR A 121 7.42 1.81 10.78
N VAL A 122 6.45 2.27 10.00
CA VAL A 122 5.33 3.08 10.49
C VAL A 122 4.09 2.19 10.50
N ARG A 123 3.65 1.76 11.68
CA ARG A 123 2.40 1.04 11.85
C ARG A 123 1.23 2.01 11.89
N TRP A 124 0.16 1.68 11.19
CA TRP A 124 -0.98 2.56 11.04
C TRP A 124 -2.31 1.81 10.97
N THR A 125 -3.36 2.54 11.31
CA THR A 125 -4.75 2.21 11.05
C THR A 125 -5.30 3.19 10.00
N MET A 126 -5.90 2.68 8.93
CA MET A 126 -6.43 3.45 7.82
C MET A 126 -7.93 3.24 7.69
N ASP A 127 -8.66 4.34 7.52
CA ASP A 127 -10.09 4.38 7.22
C ASP A 127 -10.29 5.00 5.82
N VAL A 128 -10.86 4.22 4.90
CA VAL A 128 -11.20 4.67 3.54
C VAL A 128 -12.68 4.45 3.29
N ARG A 129 -13.41 5.51 2.93
CA ARG A 129 -14.79 5.38 2.46
C ARG A 129 -14.84 5.57 0.95
N PHE A 130 -15.17 4.49 0.25
CA PHE A 130 -15.37 4.52 -1.20
C PHE A 130 -16.66 5.26 -1.56
N LYS A 131 -16.69 5.94 -2.72
CA LYS A 131 -17.91 6.60 -3.21
C LYS A 131 -19.06 5.62 -3.32
N GLY A 132 -20.18 6.00 -2.72
CA GLY A 132 -21.39 5.16 -2.67
C GLY A 132 -21.38 4.08 -1.57
N ALA A 133 -20.29 3.90 -0.82
CA ALA A 133 -20.29 3.03 0.35
C ALA A 133 -20.92 3.75 1.57
N LYS A 134 -21.69 3.00 2.36
CA LYS A 134 -22.31 3.52 3.59
C LYS A 134 -21.27 3.71 4.69
N GLU A 135 -20.37 2.75 4.84
CA GLU A 135 -19.39 2.71 5.93
C GLU A 135 -17.97 2.73 5.36
N PRO A 136 -17.00 3.28 6.09
CA PRO A 136 -15.60 3.19 5.74
C PRO A 136 -15.09 1.76 5.91
N VAL A 137 -14.09 1.41 5.12
CA VAL A 137 -13.31 0.19 5.28
C VAL A 137 -12.12 0.51 6.17
N ARG A 138 -11.98 -0.22 7.28
CA ARG A 138 -10.84 -0.09 8.19
C ARG A 138 -9.83 -1.18 7.95
N THR A 139 -8.54 -0.78 7.82
CA THR A 139 -7.42 -1.70 7.68
C THR A 139 -6.27 -1.29 8.58
N ILE A 140 -5.37 -2.25 8.86
CA ILE A 140 -4.13 -2.04 9.60
C ILE A 140 -2.98 -2.46 8.71
N GLY A 141 -1.89 -1.70 8.74
CA GLY A 141 -0.70 -2.04 7.98
C GLY A 141 0.57 -1.44 8.57
N VAL A 142 1.66 -1.74 7.88
CA VAL A 142 2.98 -1.18 8.16
C VAL A 142 3.55 -0.64 6.86
N THR A 143 4.03 0.60 6.87
CA THR A 143 4.83 1.16 5.79
C THR A 143 6.30 1.11 6.17
N LEU A 144 7.14 0.52 5.32
CA LEU A 144 8.58 0.72 5.34
C LEU A 144 8.93 1.97 4.55
N LEU A 145 9.50 2.96 5.23
CA LEU A 145 10.02 4.18 4.63
C LEU A 145 11.54 4.22 4.70
N ARG A 146 12.16 4.76 3.67
CA ARG A 146 13.53 5.27 3.67
C ARG A 146 13.53 6.68 3.14
N PHE A 147 14.34 7.53 3.73
CA PHE A 147 14.39 8.94 3.39
C PHE A 147 15.74 9.33 2.80
N ASP A 148 15.77 10.37 1.95
CA ASP A 148 16.99 11.09 1.57
C ASP A 148 17.45 12.02 2.70
N ARG A 149 18.54 12.77 2.47
CA ARG A 149 19.08 13.71 3.45
C ARG A 149 18.16 14.90 3.74
N ASP A 150 17.25 15.22 2.83
CA ASP A 150 16.23 16.27 3.00
C ASP A 150 14.97 15.72 3.71
N GLY A 151 14.97 14.42 4.06
CA GLY A 151 13.86 13.74 4.72
C GLY A 151 12.68 13.49 3.78
N ARG A 152 12.89 13.40 2.45
CA ARG A 152 11.89 12.95 1.49
C ARG A 152 12.01 11.45 1.27
N ALA A 153 10.88 10.76 1.19
CA ALA A 153 10.85 9.31 0.99
C ALA A 153 11.44 8.93 -0.39
N VAL A 154 12.48 8.11 -0.39
CA VAL A 154 13.07 7.48 -1.59
C VAL A 154 12.54 6.07 -1.80
N LEU A 155 12.03 5.44 -0.72
CA LEU A 155 11.35 4.15 -0.76
C LEU A 155 10.14 4.21 0.16
N HIS A 156 9.00 3.76 -0.36
CA HIS A 156 7.74 3.59 0.35
C HIS A 156 7.18 2.21 -0.01
N GLN A 157 7.11 1.32 0.95
CA GLN A 157 6.55 -0.01 0.79
C GLN A 157 5.53 -0.30 1.87
N ASP A 158 4.30 -0.51 1.46
CA ASP A 158 3.23 -0.93 2.36
C ASP A 158 3.16 -2.45 2.47
N PHE A 159 2.82 -2.91 3.67
CA PHE A 159 2.49 -4.28 4.02
C PHE A 159 1.14 -4.28 4.75
N TRP A 160 0.09 -4.71 4.08
CA TRP A 160 -1.26 -4.81 4.63
C TRP A 160 -2.05 -5.91 3.92
N ASP A 161 -3.25 -6.22 4.36
CA ASP A 161 -4.12 -7.20 3.71
C ASP A 161 -5.06 -6.52 2.68
N PRO A 162 -4.70 -6.47 1.39
CA PRO A 162 -5.55 -5.89 0.36
C PRO A 162 -6.80 -6.74 0.09
N ALA A 163 -6.83 -8.01 0.52
CA ALA A 163 -8.02 -8.84 0.36
C ALA A 163 -9.13 -8.32 1.27
N ALA A 164 -8.85 -8.12 2.56
CA ALA A 164 -9.82 -7.58 3.51
C ALA A 164 -10.11 -6.09 3.28
N GLY A 165 -9.07 -5.30 2.98
CA GLY A 165 -9.20 -3.83 2.88
C GLY A 165 -9.68 -3.30 1.53
N PHE A 166 -9.65 -4.13 0.47
CA PHE A 166 -10.02 -3.66 -0.87
C PHE A 166 -10.86 -4.68 -1.65
N TYR A 167 -10.32 -5.87 -1.92
CA TYR A 167 -10.97 -6.81 -2.85
C TYR A 167 -12.29 -7.36 -2.35
N GLU A 168 -12.48 -7.55 -1.04
CA GLU A 168 -13.75 -8.04 -0.46
C GLU A 168 -14.90 -7.03 -0.59
N HIS A 169 -14.60 -5.75 -0.82
CA HIS A 169 -15.57 -4.68 -1.01
C HIS A 169 -15.95 -4.47 -2.48
N MET A 170 -15.28 -5.15 -3.41
CA MET A 170 -15.61 -5.07 -4.83
C MET A 170 -16.82 -5.96 -5.17
N PRO A 171 -17.74 -5.48 -6.04
CA PRO A 171 -18.81 -6.32 -6.56
C PRO A 171 -18.25 -7.62 -7.17
N VAL A 172 -18.94 -8.75 -7.00
CA VAL A 172 -18.57 -10.09 -7.49
C VAL A 172 -17.30 -10.65 -6.83
N LEU A 173 -16.16 -9.92 -6.89
CA LEU A 173 -14.88 -10.37 -6.36
C LEU A 173 -14.92 -10.59 -4.84
N GLY A 174 -15.62 -9.72 -4.11
CA GLY A 174 -15.81 -9.87 -2.66
C GLY A 174 -16.54 -11.17 -2.28
N GLY A 175 -17.52 -11.58 -3.07
CA GLY A 175 -18.19 -12.88 -2.87
C GLY A 175 -17.24 -14.06 -3.04
N VAL A 176 -16.41 -14.03 -4.08
CA VAL A 176 -15.41 -15.06 -4.36
C VAL A 176 -14.35 -15.12 -3.25
N MET A 177 -13.83 -13.96 -2.82
CA MET A 177 -12.83 -13.89 -1.75
C MET A 177 -13.35 -14.46 -0.42
N ARG A 178 -14.56 -14.07 0.00
CA ARG A 178 -15.20 -14.62 1.21
C ARG A 178 -15.44 -16.13 1.09
N TRP A 179 -15.86 -16.60 -0.08
CA TRP A 179 -16.02 -18.03 -0.32
C TRP A 179 -14.71 -18.80 -0.20
N ILE A 180 -13.61 -18.30 -0.79
CA ILE A 180 -12.27 -18.92 -0.66
C ILE A 180 -11.85 -18.97 0.81
N LYS A 181 -11.92 -17.83 1.53
CA LYS A 181 -11.57 -17.78 2.97
C LYS A 181 -12.38 -18.72 3.83
N SER A 182 -13.63 -19.03 3.46
CA SER A 182 -14.47 -19.98 4.20
C SER A 182 -14.07 -21.45 3.99
N LYS A 183 -13.14 -21.75 3.05
CA LYS A 183 -12.70 -23.11 2.71
C LYS A 183 -11.31 -23.46 3.27
N ILE A 184 -10.59 -22.48 3.78
CA ILE A 184 -9.30 -22.63 4.43
C ILE A 184 -9.41 -22.34 5.93
#